data_efdfc10023c645b13bbf88933908b8a1
#
_entry.id   efdfc10023c645b13bbf88933908b8a1
#
_cell.length_a   1.000
_cell.length_b   1.000
_cell.length_c   1.000
_cell.angle_alpha   90.00
_cell.angle_beta   90.00
_cell.angle_gamma   90.00
#
_symmetry.space_group_name_H-M   'P 1'
#
loop_
_entity.id
_entity.type
_entity.pdbx_description
1 polymer ?
#
loop_
_entity_poly.entity_id
_entity_poly.type
_entity_poly.pdbx_seq_one_letter_code
_entity_poly.pdbx_strand_id
1 'polypeptide(L)'
;DFSGPPDVVNIKAISFDIASDIVDKKENKVWENVTYKTIFNEIAKKRNIKAICEISFNRKYQRIEQKLQSDFDFLKKLSEEAGINLKLFDNKIIAFEEEEYEKKEAKKIFFKNQLESYSFSTEDTDSYSRCTISYYNYKKKKKIEKTFKIKNRNSYKKQTKRNLFINEDKQVTCKNAQEVEKQLLEIAKK
;
A
#
# COMPACT_ATOMS: atom_id res chain seq x y z
N ASP A 1 -11.72 9.92 26.91
CA ASP A 1 -13.11 10.31 27.11
C ASP A 1 -13.63 9.70 28.41
N PHE A 2 -14.32 10.48 29.21
CA PHE A 2 -15.01 10.04 30.41
C PHE A 2 -16.51 9.91 30.15
N SER A 3 -17.10 8.82 30.56
CA SER A 3 -18.56 8.62 30.52
C SER A 3 -19.04 7.94 31.82
N GLY A 4 -20.23 8.25 32.29
CA GLY A 4 -20.82 7.64 33.48
C GLY A 4 -22.31 7.95 33.60
N PRO A 5 -23.05 7.31 34.55
CA PRO A 5 -22.76 6.10 35.31
C PRO A 5 -23.02 4.81 34.49
N PRO A 6 -22.25 3.73 34.64
CA PRO A 6 -21.03 3.63 35.45
C PRO A 6 -19.86 4.41 34.84
N ASP A 7 -18.92 4.84 35.67
CA ASP A 7 -17.77 5.60 35.21
C ASP A 7 -16.87 4.76 34.30
N VAL A 8 -16.72 5.19 33.05
CA VAL A 8 -15.92 4.53 32.03
C VAL A 8 -14.87 5.51 31.50
N VAL A 9 -13.62 5.06 31.45
CA VAL A 9 -12.51 5.81 30.85
C VAL A 9 -12.09 5.13 29.54
N ASN A 10 -12.25 5.81 28.42
CA ASN A 10 -11.76 5.35 27.13
C ASN A 10 -10.42 6.01 26.82
N ILE A 11 -9.36 5.19 26.74
CA ILE A 11 -7.99 5.63 26.38
C ILE A 11 -7.68 5.17 24.97
N LYS A 12 -7.37 6.13 24.09
CA LYS A 12 -6.81 5.86 22.78
C LYS A 12 -5.33 6.23 22.81
N ALA A 13 -4.47 5.28 22.49
CA ALA A 13 -3.02 5.49 22.45
C ALA A 13 -2.46 5.12 21.08
N ILE A 14 -1.43 5.84 20.66
CA ILE A 14 -0.68 5.59 19.42
C ILE A 14 0.78 5.32 19.82
N SER A 15 1.41 4.34 19.20
CA SER A 15 2.80 3.94 19.50
C SER A 15 3.85 4.78 18.76
N PHE A 16 3.44 5.87 18.14
CA PHE A 16 4.31 6.75 17.36
C PHE A 16 4.06 8.21 17.74
N ASP A 17 5.12 9.00 17.82
CA ASP A 17 4.99 10.43 18.07
C ASP A 17 4.46 11.14 16.82
N ILE A 18 3.22 11.63 16.90
CA ILE A 18 2.56 12.35 15.79
C ILE A 18 3.30 13.66 15.47
N ALA A 19 3.92 14.29 16.47
CA ALA A 19 4.73 15.52 16.29
C ALA A 19 6.13 15.24 15.72
N SER A 20 6.38 14.02 15.24
CA SER A 20 7.66 13.70 14.62
C SER A 20 7.81 14.36 13.26
N ASP A 21 9.03 14.81 12.97
CA ASP A 21 9.41 15.46 11.71
C ASP A 21 9.01 14.69 10.44
N ILE A 22 8.83 13.38 10.52
CA ILE A 22 8.43 12.55 9.36
C ILE A 22 6.99 12.80 8.95
N VAL A 23 6.12 13.14 9.92
CA VAL A 23 4.67 13.36 9.71
C VAL A 23 4.36 14.83 9.46
N ASP A 24 4.99 15.75 10.23
CA ASP A 24 4.59 17.14 10.23
C ASP A 24 5.40 18.01 9.25
N LYS A 25 6.69 17.72 9.08
CA LYS A 25 7.55 18.56 8.27
C LYS A 25 7.33 18.37 6.78
N LYS A 26 6.75 19.39 6.14
CA LYS A 26 6.54 19.41 4.68
C LYS A 26 7.82 19.82 3.96
N GLU A 27 8.13 19.12 2.90
CA GLU A 27 9.32 19.34 2.09
C GLU A 27 9.02 19.35 0.59
N ASN A 28 9.97 19.95 -0.15
CA ASN A 28 10.00 19.89 -1.61
C ASN A 28 11.27 19.16 -2.02
N LYS A 29 11.12 18.03 -2.70
CA LYS A 29 12.27 17.27 -3.21
C LYS A 29 11.93 16.62 -4.54
N VAL A 30 12.90 16.64 -5.45
CA VAL A 30 12.84 15.91 -6.72
C VAL A 30 13.70 14.68 -6.61
N TRP A 31 13.15 13.56 -7.04
CA TRP A 31 13.81 12.27 -7.09
C TRP A 31 13.93 11.84 -8.55
N GLU A 32 15.12 11.44 -8.99
CA GLU A 32 15.39 11.04 -10.37
C GLU A 32 16.10 9.68 -10.40
N ASN A 33 15.66 8.81 -11.31
CA ASN A 33 16.25 7.48 -11.54
C ASN A 33 16.39 6.62 -10.27
N VAL A 34 15.40 6.68 -9.38
CA VAL A 34 15.39 6.00 -8.08
C VAL A 34 14.38 4.88 -8.03
N THR A 35 14.53 4.00 -7.04
CA THR A 35 13.55 2.97 -6.73
C THR A 35 12.77 3.32 -5.46
N TYR A 36 11.61 2.69 -5.27
CA TYR A 36 10.84 2.82 -4.03
C TYR A 36 11.71 2.57 -2.79
N LYS A 37 12.45 1.45 -2.81
CA LYS A 37 13.30 1.06 -1.68
C LYS A 37 14.41 2.06 -1.39
N THR A 38 14.95 2.72 -2.43
CA THR A 38 15.95 3.77 -2.27
C THR A 38 15.35 4.99 -1.58
N ILE A 39 14.17 5.46 -2.04
CA ILE A 39 13.44 6.59 -1.42
C ILE A 39 13.12 6.27 0.04
N PHE A 40 12.55 5.09 0.29
CA PHE A 40 12.16 4.62 1.60
C PHE A 40 13.33 4.62 2.60
N ASN A 41 14.46 4.03 2.22
CA ASN A 41 15.64 3.96 3.07
C ASN A 41 16.29 5.33 3.30
N GLU A 42 16.31 6.20 2.30
CA GLU A 42 16.88 7.55 2.42
C GLU A 42 16.06 8.41 3.37
N ILE A 43 14.72 8.35 3.28
CA ILE A 43 13.83 9.06 4.19
C ILE A 43 13.98 8.51 5.61
N ALA A 44 14.00 7.20 5.80
CA ALA A 44 14.16 6.61 7.12
C ALA A 44 15.50 6.99 7.76
N LYS A 45 16.59 6.97 6.98
CA LYS A 45 17.93 7.42 7.44
C LYS A 45 17.93 8.90 7.83
N LYS A 46 17.33 9.76 7.00
CA LYS A 46 17.23 11.20 7.24
C LYS A 46 16.49 11.51 8.55
N ARG A 47 15.47 10.71 8.87
CA ARG A 47 14.64 10.87 10.08
C ARG A 47 15.12 10.06 11.27
N ASN A 48 16.25 9.36 11.13
CA ASN A 48 16.80 8.49 12.17
C ASN A 48 15.78 7.44 12.69
N ILE A 49 14.99 6.88 11.77
CA ILE A 49 13.97 5.86 12.04
C ILE A 49 14.44 4.53 11.47
N LYS A 50 14.19 3.44 12.19
CA LYS A 50 14.54 2.09 11.71
C LYS A 50 13.65 1.71 10.53
N ALA A 51 14.26 1.37 9.39
CA ALA A 51 13.58 0.93 8.18
C ALA A 51 13.47 -0.58 8.10
N ILE A 52 12.27 -1.10 7.82
CA ILE A 52 12.01 -2.50 7.49
C ILE A 52 11.25 -2.52 6.17
N CYS A 53 11.84 -3.08 5.12
CA CYS A 53 11.27 -3.08 3.78
C CYS A 53 11.23 -4.50 3.22
N GLU A 54 10.08 -5.16 3.36
CA GLU A 54 9.81 -6.53 2.91
C GLU A 54 8.90 -6.49 1.68
N ILE A 55 9.46 -6.15 0.52
CA ILE A 55 8.74 -6.06 -0.75
C ILE A 55 9.45 -6.91 -1.81
N SER A 56 8.68 -7.63 -2.61
CA SER A 56 9.17 -8.49 -3.70
C SER A 56 9.49 -7.69 -4.95
N PHE A 57 8.71 -6.64 -5.21
CA PHE A 57 8.88 -5.76 -6.37
C PHE A 57 9.31 -4.35 -5.98
N ASN A 58 10.42 -3.91 -6.55
CA ASN A 58 11.00 -2.61 -6.27
C ASN A 58 10.75 -1.65 -7.45
N ARG A 59 9.64 -0.91 -7.37
CA ARG A 59 9.20 0.02 -8.43
C ARG A 59 10.27 1.08 -8.72
N LYS A 60 10.56 1.29 -10.02
CA LYS A 60 11.49 2.33 -10.48
C LYS A 60 10.74 3.57 -10.91
N TYR A 61 11.28 4.71 -10.54
CA TYR A 61 10.79 6.04 -10.93
C TYR A 61 11.86 6.75 -11.74
N GLN A 62 11.51 7.24 -12.94
CA GLN A 62 12.42 8.09 -13.71
C GLN A 62 12.52 9.47 -13.08
N ARG A 63 11.38 10.04 -12.71
CA ARG A 63 11.26 11.29 -11.99
C ARG A 63 9.99 11.29 -11.17
N ILE A 64 10.10 11.69 -9.92
CA ILE A 64 8.98 11.88 -9.02
C ILE A 64 9.26 13.06 -8.10
N GLU A 65 8.22 13.80 -7.76
CA GLU A 65 8.33 15.03 -6.98
C GLU A 65 7.50 14.92 -5.71
N GLN A 66 8.15 15.21 -4.59
CA GLN A 66 7.51 15.51 -3.32
C GLN A 66 7.26 17.01 -3.30
N LYS A 67 5.98 17.44 -3.25
CA LYS A 67 5.60 18.86 -3.30
C LYS A 67 4.79 19.22 -2.07
N LEU A 68 5.36 20.01 -1.17
CA LEU A 68 4.71 20.48 0.06
C LEU A 68 4.02 19.35 0.85
N GLN A 69 4.61 18.16 0.84
CA GLN A 69 4.13 16.96 1.51
C GLN A 69 5.09 16.55 2.61
N SER A 70 4.59 15.94 3.68
CA SER A 70 5.43 15.29 4.66
C SER A 70 6.12 14.06 4.04
N ASP A 71 7.23 13.64 4.62
CA ASP A 71 7.93 12.44 4.16
C ASP A 71 7.02 11.19 4.29
N PHE A 72 6.19 11.14 5.32
CA PHE A 72 5.25 10.04 5.52
C PHE A 72 4.12 10.04 4.49
N ASP A 73 3.48 11.18 4.22
CA ASP A 73 2.42 11.29 3.21
C ASP A 73 2.94 10.95 1.82
N PHE A 74 4.17 11.39 1.52
CA PHE A 74 4.82 11.06 0.27
C PHE A 74 5.06 9.55 0.12
N LEU A 75 5.63 8.90 1.16
CA LEU A 75 5.81 7.45 1.16
C LEU A 75 4.48 6.69 1.12
N LYS A 76 3.47 7.17 1.84
CA LYS A 76 2.13 6.58 1.82
C LYS A 76 1.54 6.59 0.42
N LYS A 77 1.59 7.72 -0.27
CA LYS A 77 1.14 7.83 -1.66
C LYS A 77 1.89 6.86 -2.59
N LEU A 78 3.23 6.77 -2.48
CA LEU A 78 4.01 5.85 -3.29
C LEU A 78 3.69 4.39 -2.98
N SER A 79 3.45 4.07 -1.72
CA SER A 79 3.08 2.74 -1.26
C SER A 79 1.71 2.33 -1.80
N GLU A 80 0.73 3.20 -1.69
CA GLU A 80 -0.60 3.01 -2.27
C GLU A 80 -0.53 2.80 -3.79
N GLU A 81 0.27 3.60 -4.51
CA GLU A 81 0.48 3.44 -5.94
C GLU A 81 1.18 2.13 -6.32
N ALA A 82 1.95 1.54 -5.44
CA ALA A 82 2.68 0.29 -5.66
C ALA A 82 2.01 -0.95 -5.03
N GLY A 83 0.85 -0.80 -4.38
CA GLY A 83 0.18 -1.90 -3.67
C GLY A 83 0.96 -2.39 -2.44
N ILE A 84 1.72 -1.49 -1.80
CA ILE A 84 2.54 -1.75 -0.62
C ILE A 84 1.82 -1.19 0.61
N ASN A 85 1.75 -1.96 1.68
CA ASN A 85 1.28 -1.48 2.97
C ASN A 85 2.40 -0.77 3.72
N LEU A 86 2.11 0.41 4.27
CA LEU A 86 3.04 1.22 5.04
C LEU A 86 2.54 1.36 6.48
N LYS A 87 3.42 1.11 7.45
CA LYS A 87 3.11 1.21 8.87
C LYS A 87 4.22 1.92 9.63
N LEU A 88 3.83 2.85 10.51
CA LEU A 88 4.70 3.40 11.54
C LEU A 88 4.38 2.72 12.88
N PHE A 89 5.39 2.19 13.53
CA PHE A 89 5.24 1.49 14.81
C PHE A 89 6.56 1.47 15.57
N ASP A 90 6.53 1.86 16.85
CA ASP A 90 7.68 1.75 17.77
C ASP A 90 8.98 2.31 17.15
N ASN A 91 8.94 3.56 16.70
CA ASN A 91 10.04 4.26 16.01
C ASN A 91 10.62 3.49 14.80
N LYS A 92 9.77 2.69 14.14
CA LYS A 92 10.11 1.94 12.93
C LYS A 92 9.12 2.29 11.82
N ILE A 93 9.64 2.39 10.60
CA ILE A 93 8.81 2.45 9.41
C ILE A 93 8.91 1.11 8.69
N ILE A 94 7.75 0.51 8.39
CA ILE A 94 7.65 -0.83 7.84
C ILE A 94 6.87 -0.75 6.54
N ALA A 95 7.48 -1.21 5.45
CA ALA A 95 6.83 -1.38 4.16
C ALA A 95 6.77 -2.87 3.81
N PHE A 96 5.58 -3.39 3.50
CA PHE A 96 5.38 -4.81 3.24
C PHE A 96 4.24 -5.06 2.26
N GLU A 97 4.29 -6.21 1.58
CA GLU A 97 3.20 -6.72 0.76
C GLU A 97 2.32 -7.65 1.60
N GLU A 98 1.01 -7.42 1.60
CA GLU A 98 0.05 -8.20 2.37
C GLU A 98 0.10 -9.68 2.00
N GLU A 99 0.21 -9.98 0.69
CA GLU A 99 0.33 -11.36 0.20
C GLU A 99 1.48 -12.16 0.82
N GLU A 100 2.62 -11.51 1.03
CA GLU A 100 3.80 -12.17 1.63
C GLU A 100 3.62 -12.37 3.14
N TYR A 101 2.88 -11.46 3.80
CA TYR A 101 2.55 -11.62 5.22
C TYR A 101 1.53 -12.72 5.47
N GLU A 102 0.52 -12.85 4.62
CA GLU A 102 -0.50 -13.91 4.73
C GLU A 102 0.06 -15.33 4.53
N LYS A 103 1.18 -15.47 3.82
CA LYS A 103 1.89 -16.77 3.65
C LYS A 103 2.66 -17.19 4.90
N LYS A 104 2.96 -16.26 5.81
CA LYS A 104 3.70 -16.57 7.03
C LYS A 104 2.82 -17.33 8.01
N GLU A 105 3.40 -18.25 8.76
CA GLU A 105 2.68 -18.95 9.82
C GLU A 105 2.17 -17.97 10.88
N ALA A 106 0.97 -18.27 11.41
CA ALA A 106 0.38 -17.47 12.48
C ALA A 106 1.24 -17.57 13.74
N LYS A 107 1.75 -16.45 14.21
CA LYS A 107 2.56 -16.40 15.44
C LYS A 107 1.75 -16.71 16.70
N LYS A 108 0.44 -16.45 16.68
CA LYS A 108 -0.45 -16.68 17.81
C LYS A 108 -1.85 -16.99 17.31
N ILE A 109 -2.46 -18.00 17.88
CA ILE A 109 -3.83 -18.42 17.62
C ILE A 109 -4.63 -18.16 18.89
N PHE A 110 -5.75 -17.43 18.76
CA PHE A 110 -6.69 -17.21 19.84
C PHE A 110 -7.92 -18.08 19.61
N PHE A 111 -8.32 -18.82 20.63
CA PHE A 111 -9.57 -19.54 20.59
C PHE A 111 -10.71 -18.66 21.12
N LYS A 112 -11.91 -18.89 20.60
CA LYS A 112 -13.10 -18.10 20.93
C LYS A 112 -13.36 -17.98 22.46
N ASN A 113 -13.09 -19.04 23.20
CA ASN A 113 -13.24 -19.10 24.65
C ASN A 113 -12.20 -18.28 25.44
N GLN A 114 -11.18 -17.77 24.77
CA GLN A 114 -10.14 -16.91 25.36
C GLN A 114 -10.42 -15.41 25.17
N LEU A 115 -11.52 -15.08 24.48
CA LEU A 115 -11.89 -13.71 24.15
C LEU A 115 -13.12 -13.29 24.96
N GLU A 116 -13.03 -12.17 25.65
CA GLU A 116 -14.16 -11.58 26.38
C GLU A 116 -15.23 -11.06 25.41
N SER A 117 -14.78 -10.41 24.33
CA SER A 117 -15.65 -9.95 23.26
C SER A 117 -14.92 -9.95 21.92
N TYR A 118 -15.66 -10.12 20.83
CA TYR A 118 -15.12 -9.94 19.50
C TYR A 118 -16.21 -9.41 18.56
N SER A 119 -15.79 -8.62 17.59
CA SER A 119 -16.65 -8.17 16.50
C SER A 119 -15.95 -8.47 15.19
N PHE A 120 -16.68 -9.02 14.24
CA PHE A 120 -16.20 -9.31 12.91
C PHE A 120 -17.19 -8.80 11.88
N SER A 121 -16.77 -7.92 11.00
CA SER A 121 -17.56 -7.41 9.87
C SER A 121 -16.83 -7.64 8.56
N THR A 122 -17.57 -8.01 7.52
CA THR A 122 -17.05 -8.11 6.15
C THR A 122 -17.88 -7.24 5.24
N GLU A 123 -17.23 -6.53 4.34
CA GLU A 123 -17.87 -5.72 3.32
C GLU A 123 -17.47 -6.24 1.93
N ASP A 124 -18.45 -6.38 1.05
CA ASP A 124 -18.25 -6.87 -0.32
C ASP A 124 -18.44 -5.78 -1.39
N THR A 125 -18.55 -4.53 -0.98
CA THR A 125 -18.88 -3.39 -1.86
C THR A 125 -17.84 -3.20 -2.95
N ASP A 126 -16.55 -3.38 -2.65
CA ASP A 126 -15.43 -3.15 -3.55
C ASP A 126 -14.73 -4.43 -4.00
N SER A 127 -15.48 -5.54 -4.10
CA SER A 127 -14.89 -6.77 -4.58
C SER A 127 -15.09 -6.95 -6.09
N TYR A 128 -13.98 -7.24 -6.78
CA TYR A 128 -13.92 -7.41 -8.24
C TYR A 128 -13.35 -8.79 -8.59
N SER A 129 -13.81 -9.38 -9.69
CA SER A 129 -13.28 -10.66 -10.20
C SER A 129 -12.20 -10.47 -11.26
N ARG A 130 -12.19 -9.30 -11.88
CA ARG A 130 -11.25 -8.95 -12.94
C ARG A 130 -10.86 -7.50 -12.79
N CYS A 131 -9.64 -7.17 -13.22
CA CYS A 131 -9.19 -5.81 -13.40
C CYS A 131 -8.69 -5.64 -14.82
N THR A 132 -9.24 -4.66 -15.54
CA THR A 132 -8.81 -4.31 -16.90
C THR A 132 -8.13 -2.95 -16.85
N ILE A 133 -6.86 -2.92 -17.22
CA ILE A 133 -6.05 -1.70 -17.27
C ILE A 133 -5.81 -1.34 -18.72
N SER A 134 -6.01 -0.07 -19.05
CA SER A 134 -5.70 0.46 -20.36
C SER A 134 -4.83 1.71 -20.26
N TYR A 135 -3.89 1.87 -21.19
CA TYR A 135 -3.12 3.08 -21.35
C TYR A 135 -2.79 3.33 -22.82
N TYR A 136 -2.55 4.58 -23.17
CA TYR A 136 -2.17 4.94 -24.53
C TYR A 136 -0.66 5.08 -24.67
N ASN A 137 -0.06 4.25 -25.53
CA ASN A 137 1.37 4.33 -25.81
C ASN A 137 1.62 5.32 -26.96
N TYR A 138 2.07 6.53 -26.64
CA TYR A 138 2.32 7.59 -27.60
C TYR A 138 3.41 7.26 -28.63
N LYS A 139 4.43 6.50 -28.24
CA LYS A 139 5.51 6.08 -29.18
C LYS A 139 4.99 5.11 -30.24
N LYS A 140 4.13 4.18 -29.84
CA LYS A 140 3.52 3.19 -30.75
C LYS A 140 2.18 3.65 -31.33
N LYS A 141 1.68 4.84 -30.93
CA LYS A 141 0.36 5.38 -31.32
C LYS A 141 -0.76 4.35 -31.17
N LYS A 142 -0.73 3.55 -30.11
CA LYS A 142 -1.65 2.43 -29.89
C LYS A 142 -2.13 2.38 -28.44
N LYS A 143 -3.44 2.15 -28.26
CA LYS A 143 -4.02 1.79 -26.95
C LYS A 143 -3.56 0.37 -26.61
N ILE A 144 -3.02 0.19 -25.42
CA ILE A 144 -2.66 -1.11 -24.85
C ILE A 144 -3.64 -1.40 -23.72
N GLU A 145 -4.23 -2.57 -23.76
CA GLU A 145 -5.19 -3.02 -22.78
C GLU A 145 -4.82 -4.41 -22.29
N LYS A 146 -4.89 -4.63 -20.98
CA LYS A 146 -4.65 -5.93 -20.37
C LYS A 146 -5.63 -6.20 -19.26
N THR A 147 -6.18 -7.42 -19.25
CA THR A 147 -7.13 -7.88 -18.24
C THR A 147 -6.47 -8.93 -17.36
N PHE A 148 -6.54 -8.73 -16.05
CA PHE A 148 -6.08 -9.64 -15.02
C PHE A 148 -7.27 -10.26 -14.31
N LYS A 149 -7.22 -11.57 -14.07
CA LYS A 149 -8.19 -12.26 -13.21
C LYS A 149 -7.69 -12.20 -11.77
N ILE A 150 -8.54 -11.73 -10.88
CA ILE A 150 -8.25 -11.69 -9.45
C ILE A 150 -8.57 -13.09 -8.88
N LYS A 151 -7.57 -13.73 -8.29
CA LYS A 151 -7.79 -15.00 -7.57
C LYS A 151 -8.55 -14.69 -6.29
N ASN A 152 -9.76 -15.23 -6.18
CA ASN A 152 -10.54 -15.11 -4.95
C ASN A 152 -9.85 -15.95 -3.86
N ARG A 153 -9.29 -15.31 -2.83
CA ARG A 153 -8.56 -15.96 -1.75
C ARG A 153 -9.49 -16.57 -0.69
N ASN A 154 -10.71 -16.04 -0.59
CA ASN A 154 -11.67 -16.48 0.41
C ASN A 154 -12.71 -17.41 -0.24
N SER A 155 -12.64 -18.69 0.10
CA SER A 155 -13.60 -19.73 -0.34
C SER A 155 -15.06 -19.46 0.11
N TYR A 156 -15.27 -18.54 1.03
CA TYR A 156 -16.56 -18.16 1.58
C TYR A 156 -17.26 -17.00 0.84
N LYS A 157 -16.56 -16.30 -0.07
CA LYS A 157 -17.15 -15.18 -0.82
C LYS A 157 -17.72 -15.64 -2.14
N LYS A 158 -18.99 -15.29 -2.44
CA LYS A 158 -19.55 -15.42 -3.79
C LYS A 158 -18.66 -14.70 -4.78
N GLN A 159 -18.29 -15.38 -5.88
CA GLN A 159 -17.54 -14.74 -6.96
C GLN A 159 -18.40 -13.61 -7.55
N THR A 160 -17.96 -12.41 -7.35
CA THR A 160 -18.56 -11.25 -8.04
C THR A 160 -18.17 -11.30 -9.52
N LYS A 161 -19.12 -10.98 -10.40
CA LYS A 161 -18.85 -10.87 -11.86
C LYS A 161 -18.36 -9.46 -12.25
N ARG A 162 -18.04 -8.60 -11.27
CA ARG A 162 -17.66 -7.22 -11.51
C ARG A 162 -16.27 -7.14 -12.13
N ASN A 163 -16.08 -6.23 -13.07
CA ASN A 163 -14.81 -5.90 -13.69
C ASN A 163 -14.43 -4.47 -13.32
N LEU A 164 -13.25 -4.28 -12.74
CA LEU A 164 -12.69 -2.97 -12.47
C LEU A 164 -11.98 -2.47 -13.72
N PHE A 165 -12.31 -1.28 -14.19
CA PHE A 165 -11.63 -0.62 -15.29
C PHE A 165 -10.76 0.51 -14.77
N ILE A 166 -9.46 0.44 -15.04
CA ILE A 166 -8.49 1.47 -14.69
C ILE A 166 -7.93 2.07 -15.97
N ASN A 167 -8.05 3.37 -16.11
CA ASN A 167 -7.44 4.11 -17.21
C ASN A 167 -6.21 4.84 -16.68
N GLU A 168 -5.03 4.44 -17.15
CA GLU A 168 -3.77 5.06 -16.73
C GLU A 168 -3.37 6.15 -17.74
N ASP A 169 -3.41 7.39 -17.29
CA ASP A 169 -2.95 8.54 -18.07
C ASP A 169 -1.42 8.68 -18.05
N LYS A 170 -0.76 8.02 -17.10
CA LYS A 170 0.70 8.06 -16.97
C LYS A 170 1.35 7.02 -17.87
N GLN A 171 2.34 7.44 -18.62
CA GLN A 171 3.14 6.57 -19.46
C GLN A 171 3.84 5.49 -18.63
N VAL A 172 3.45 4.24 -18.82
CA VAL A 172 4.18 3.08 -18.26
C VAL A 172 5.48 2.96 -19.05
N THR A 173 6.55 3.53 -18.51
CA THR A 173 7.86 3.54 -19.15
C THR A 173 8.63 2.31 -18.71
N CYS A 174 8.49 1.23 -19.47
CA CYS A 174 9.26 0.01 -19.25
C CYS A 174 10.06 -0.34 -20.49
N LYS A 175 11.26 -0.89 -20.28
CA LYS A 175 12.17 -1.24 -21.36
C LYS A 175 11.74 -2.52 -22.09
N ASN A 176 11.00 -3.41 -21.44
CA ASN A 176 10.55 -4.67 -22.04
C ASN A 176 9.10 -5.02 -21.66
N ALA A 177 8.50 -5.95 -22.39
CA ALA A 177 7.11 -6.35 -22.20
C ALA A 177 6.83 -7.01 -20.82
N GLN A 178 7.79 -7.73 -20.26
CA GLN A 178 7.66 -8.39 -18.96
C GLN A 178 7.60 -7.38 -17.80
N GLU A 179 8.36 -6.29 -17.90
CA GLU A 179 8.37 -5.22 -16.93
C GLU A 179 7.05 -4.42 -16.96
N VAL A 180 6.50 -4.19 -18.16
CA VAL A 180 5.15 -3.62 -18.34
C VAL A 180 4.10 -4.50 -17.67
N GLU A 181 4.18 -5.82 -17.88
CA GLU A 181 3.23 -6.77 -17.32
C GLU A 181 3.25 -6.78 -15.78
N LYS A 182 4.44 -6.74 -15.19
CA LYS A 182 4.59 -6.63 -13.73
C LYS A 182 3.99 -5.34 -13.18
N GLN A 183 4.28 -4.19 -13.79
CA GLN A 183 3.73 -2.91 -13.33
C GLN A 183 2.19 -2.85 -13.47
N LEU A 184 1.65 -3.38 -14.57
CA LEU A 184 0.20 -3.46 -14.74
C LEU A 184 -0.45 -4.41 -13.73
N LEU A 185 0.22 -5.51 -13.39
CA LEU A 185 -0.27 -6.44 -12.37
C LEU A 185 -0.33 -5.78 -11.00
N GLU A 186 0.63 -4.92 -10.65
CA GLU A 186 0.63 -4.22 -9.37
C GLU A 186 -0.44 -3.14 -9.28
N ILE A 187 -0.68 -2.41 -10.38
CA ILE A 187 -1.81 -1.48 -10.45
C ILE A 187 -3.15 -2.23 -10.29
N ALA A 188 -3.23 -3.47 -10.81
CA ALA A 188 -4.44 -4.30 -10.73
C ALA A 188 -4.67 -4.92 -9.33
N LYS A 189 -3.64 -4.96 -8.50
CA LYS A 189 -3.74 -5.49 -7.12
C LYS A 189 -4.22 -4.45 -6.11
N LYS A 190 -4.24 -3.17 -6.48
CA LYS A 190 -4.89 -2.11 -5.73
C LYS A 190 -6.40 -2.32 -5.66
#